data_23fe1dc1f8c679ad873e556e6efdf32f
#
_entry.id   23fe1dc1f8c679ad873e556e6efdf32f
#
_cell.length_a   1.000
_cell.length_b   1.000
_cell.length_c   1.000
_cell.angle_alpha   90.00
_cell.angle_beta   90.00
_cell.angle_gamma   90.00
#
_symmetry.space_group_name_H-M   'P 1'
#
loop_
_entity.id
_entity.type
_entity.pdbx_description
1 polymer ?
#
loop_
_entity_poly.entity_id
_entity_poly.type
_entity_poly.pdbx_seq_one_letter_code
_entity_poly.pdbx_strand_id
1 'polypeptide(L)'
;MIRRDFFRVLGAAGSVAVGAGTAEAAETGPVVGTNDPVGVLVDTTRCIGCRMCEFGCAHANGQANGLEKPSFDEELTPQRQTSEKRWTVVQRHVVDGRTITVKRQCLHCLQPACTSACLTKAMAKTPDGPVTWRASKCMGCRYCMVACPFDMPKFEFHSAVPRIQKCQLCVTRIAAGEQPACVASCPAQALTFGRRGNLLDEARSRIYTQPGRYVHDIYGEHEAGGTGWLYLSAVPFDRIGFRTDLATTGYPTFAKEFLYAVPQVDILAPLLLLGLARAAAGRHADEDEGGHA
;
A
#
# COMPACT_ATOMS: atom_id res chain seq x y z
N MET A 1 -21.70 -49.25 -11.98
CA MET A 1 -22.55 -48.04 -11.82
C MET A 1 -22.95 -47.56 -13.21
N ILE A 2 -24.26 -47.63 -13.52
CA ILE A 2 -24.80 -47.35 -14.85
C ILE A 2 -24.78 -45.86 -15.11
N ARG A 3 -24.51 -45.42 -16.35
CA ARG A 3 -24.49 -44.01 -16.80
C ARG A 3 -25.67 -43.15 -16.26
N ARG A 4 -26.82 -43.78 -16.03
CA ARG A 4 -28.03 -43.14 -15.48
C ARG A 4 -27.86 -42.64 -14.06
N ASP A 5 -27.06 -43.30 -13.21
CA ASP A 5 -26.92 -42.94 -11.80
C ASP A 5 -25.98 -41.77 -11.61
N PHE A 6 -25.02 -41.58 -12.55
CA PHE A 6 -24.11 -40.43 -12.55
C PHE A 6 -24.87 -39.10 -12.79
N PHE A 7 -25.78 -39.10 -13.77
CA PHE A 7 -26.59 -37.89 -14.04
C PHE A 7 -27.64 -37.61 -12.94
N ARG A 8 -28.11 -38.65 -12.22
CA ARG A 8 -28.99 -38.44 -11.06
C ARG A 8 -28.25 -37.81 -9.88
N VAL A 9 -27.00 -38.18 -9.63
CA VAL A 9 -26.15 -37.58 -8.58
C VAL A 9 -25.77 -36.15 -8.96
N LEU A 10 -25.44 -35.86 -10.23
CA LEU A 10 -25.16 -34.53 -10.72
C LEU A 10 -26.41 -33.62 -10.69
N GLY A 11 -27.58 -34.16 -11.04
CA GLY A 11 -28.83 -33.43 -10.96
C GLY A 11 -29.23 -33.09 -9.54
N ALA A 12 -28.98 -34.00 -8.56
CA ALA A 12 -29.22 -33.74 -7.15
C ALA A 12 -28.26 -32.72 -6.53
N ALA A 13 -26.98 -32.74 -6.96
CA ALA A 13 -26.01 -31.73 -6.51
C ALA A 13 -26.28 -30.35 -7.12
N GLY A 14 -26.80 -30.30 -8.36
CA GLY A 14 -27.17 -29.05 -9.03
C GLY A 14 -28.42 -28.36 -8.43
N SER A 15 -29.37 -29.14 -7.92
CA SER A 15 -30.58 -28.59 -7.31
C SER A 15 -30.39 -28.04 -5.90
N VAL A 16 -29.34 -28.44 -5.20
CA VAL A 16 -28.98 -27.85 -3.90
C VAL A 16 -28.26 -26.50 -4.05
N ALA A 17 -27.63 -26.23 -5.20
CA ALA A 17 -26.90 -24.99 -5.45
C ALA A 17 -27.79 -23.80 -5.88
N VAL A 18 -29.05 -24.05 -6.28
CA VAL A 18 -29.97 -22.99 -6.76
C VAL A 18 -30.90 -22.47 -5.66
N GLY A 19 -30.89 -23.12 -4.48
CA GLY A 19 -31.71 -22.72 -3.31
C GLY A 19 -30.97 -21.89 -2.26
N ALA A 20 -29.69 -21.56 -2.47
CA ALA A 20 -28.99 -20.61 -1.62
C ALA A 20 -29.49 -19.22 -1.94
N GLY A 21 -30.29 -18.68 -1.02
CA GLY A 21 -30.77 -17.32 -1.08
C GLY A 21 -29.63 -16.35 -1.37
N THR A 22 -30.00 -15.24 -1.96
CA THR A 22 -29.19 -14.04 -2.12
C THR A 22 -28.61 -13.64 -0.77
N ALA A 23 -27.55 -14.32 -0.33
CA ALA A 23 -26.61 -13.72 0.58
C ALA A 23 -26.06 -12.55 -0.24
N GLU A 24 -26.53 -11.35 0.05
CA GLU A 24 -25.81 -10.14 -0.29
C GLU A 24 -24.37 -10.40 0.12
N ALA A 25 -23.53 -10.69 -0.87
CA ALA A 25 -22.10 -10.67 -0.69
C ALA A 25 -21.84 -9.24 -0.22
N ALA A 26 -21.67 -9.11 1.09
CA ALA A 26 -21.21 -7.87 1.67
C ALA A 26 -19.99 -7.50 0.84
N GLU A 27 -20.14 -6.47 0.02
CA GLU A 27 -19.05 -5.87 -0.73
C GLU A 27 -18.02 -5.40 0.28
N THR A 28 -17.13 -6.30 0.71
CA THR A 28 -15.86 -5.90 1.28
C THR A 28 -14.97 -5.45 0.11
N GLY A 29 -15.47 -4.50 -0.66
CA GLY A 29 -14.63 -3.64 -1.46
C GLY A 29 -13.58 -3.05 -0.53
N PRO A 30 -12.43 -2.63 -1.03
CA PRO A 30 -11.47 -1.92 -0.21
C PRO A 30 -12.26 -0.83 0.50
N VAL A 31 -12.23 -0.82 1.84
CA VAL A 31 -12.89 0.20 2.64
C VAL A 31 -12.18 1.52 2.30
N VAL A 32 -12.60 2.13 1.21
CA VAL A 32 -12.47 3.56 1.02
C VAL A 32 -13.44 4.11 2.05
N GLY A 33 -12.91 4.41 3.24
CA GLY A 33 -13.71 5.02 4.27
C GLY A 33 -14.41 6.21 3.63
N THR A 34 -15.71 6.31 3.81
CA THR A 34 -16.54 7.42 3.34
C THR A 34 -16.12 8.76 3.95
N ASN A 35 -15.14 8.75 4.85
CA ASN A 35 -14.49 9.92 5.43
C ASN A 35 -13.18 10.21 4.71
N ASP A 36 -13.04 11.46 4.27
CA ASP A 36 -11.79 12.02 3.72
C ASP A 36 -10.63 11.78 4.71
N PRO A 37 -9.63 10.94 4.38
CA PRO A 37 -8.58 10.59 5.31
C PRO A 37 -7.66 11.78 5.60
N VAL A 38 -6.98 11.75 6.74
CA VAL A 38 -5.94 12.73 7.03
C VAL A 38 -4.70 12.50 6.17
N GLY A 39 -4.02 13.59 5.84
CA GLY A 39 -2.80 13.58 5.04
C GLY A 39 -1.85 14.72 5.39
N VAL A 40 -0.79 14.82 4.63
CA VAL A 40 0.19 15.91 4.71
C VAL A 40 0.55 16.38 3.30
N LEU A 41 0.45 17.67 3.07
CA LEU A 41 0.98 18.33 1.87
C LEU A 41 2.41 18.79 2.15
N VAL A 42 3.33 18.40 1.28
CA VAL A 42 4.74 18.80 1.30
C VAL A 42 5.01 19.78 0.16
N ASP A 43 5.40 20.97 0.49
CA ASP A 43 5.82 22.00 -0.48
C ASP A 43 7.36 22.00 -0.54
N THR A 44 7.93 21.37 -1.56
CA THR A 44 9.39 21.31 -1.72
C THR A 44 10.01 22.66 -2.01
N THR A 45 9.23 23.65 -2.51
CA THR A 45 9.71 25.00 -2.77
C THR A 45 9.92 25.83 -1.51
N ARG A 46 9.29 25.41 -0.39
CA ARG A 46 9.45 26.00 0.94
C ARG A 46 10.48 25.27 1.80
N CYS A 47 10.82 24.03 1.43
CA CYS A 47 11.72 23.21 2.23
C CYS A 47 13.17 23.73 2.18
N ILE A 48 13.69 24.14 3.33
CA ILE A 48 15.06 24.66 3.47
C ILE A 48 16.10 23.58 3.83
N GLY A 49 15.68 22.31 3.94
CA GLY A 49 16.61 21.20 4.25
C GLY A 49 17.11 21.16 5.69
N CYS A 50 16.47 21.84 6.63
CA CYS A 50 16.93 21.97 8.03
C CYS A 50 16.85 20.67 8.85
N ARG A 51 16.18 19.61 8.35
CA ARG A 51 16.03 18.28 8.99
C ARG A 51 15.27 18.26 10.33
N MET A 52 14.65 19.37 10.74
CA MET A 52 13.85 19.40 11.96
C MET A 52 12.69 18.38 11.93
N CYS A 53 12.18 18.01 10.75
CA CYS A 53 11.21 16.94 10.60
C CYS A 53 11.78 15.54 10.91
N GLU A 54 13.07 15.29 10.64
CA GLU A 54 13.76 14.06 11.07
C GLU A 54 13.93 14.05 12.59
N PHE A 55 14.40 15.16 13.15
CA PHE A 55 14.58 15.31 14.59
C PHE A 55 13.24 15.14 15.34
N GLY A 56 12.18 15.83 14.92
CA GLY A 56 10.86 15.73 15.53
C GLY A 56 10.29 14.31 15.46
N CYS A 57 10.52 13.60 14.34
CA CYS A 57 10.13 12.20 14.20
C CYS A 57 10.88 11.30 15.20
N ALA A 58 12.20 11.43 15.29
CA ALA A 58 13.03 10.66 16.21
C ALA A 58 12.71 10.99 17.69
N HIS A 59 12.46 12.26 18.01
CA HIS A 59 12.09 12.67 19.35
C HIS A 59 10.74 12.08 19.78
N ALA A 60 9.72 12.18 18.94
CA ALA A 60 8.37 11.73 19.27
C ALA A 60 8.21 10.20 19.27
N ASN A 61 8.99 9.48 18.45
CA ASN A 61 8.82 8.03 18.24
C ASN A 61 10.06 7.22 18.66
N GLY A 62 11.18 7.85 18.96
CA GLY A 62 12.47 7.19 19.18
C GLY A 62 12.46 6.23 20.36
N GLN A 63 11.91 6.68 21.50
CA GLN A 63 11.90 5.91 22.74
C GLN A 63 11.16 4.56 22.59
N ALA A 64 10.03 4.56 21.88
CA ALA A 64 9.23 3.34 21.67
C ALA A 64 9.77 2.44 20.52
N ASN A 65 10.50 3.01 19.56
CA ASN A 65 10.83 2.36 18.30
C ASN A 65 12.33 2.29 17.99
N GLY A 66 13.18 2.81 18.86
CA GLY A 66 14.65 2.77 18.66
C GLY A 66 15.13 3.65 17.51
N LEU A 67 14.42 4.75 17.21
CA LEU A 67 14.86 5.67 16.16
C LEU A 67 16.08 6.48 16.62
N GLU A 68 17.01 6.65 15.71
CA GLU A 68 18.18 7.48 15.92
C GLU A 68 17.88 8.94 15.62
N LYS A 69 18.41 9.84 16.46
CA LYS A 69 18.39 11.28 16.18
C LYS A 69 19.30 11.56 14.99
N PRO A 70 18.92 12.48 14.07
CA PRO A 70 19.76 12.82 12.95
C PRO A 70 21.05 13.51 13.42
N SER A 71 22.18 13.13 12.82
CA SER A 71 23.39 13.94 12.89
C SER A 71 23.28 15.10 11.91
N PHE A 72 23.37 16.34 12.35
CA PHE A 72 23.31 17.51 11.47
C PHE A 72 24.56 17.68 10.62
N ASP A 73 25.67 16.99 10.96
CA ASP A 73 26.91 16.97 10.18
C ASP A 73 26.83 16.05 8.95
N GLU A 74 25.84 15.15 8.92
CA GLU A 74 25.64 14.27 7.77
C GLU A 74 25.20 15.06 6.54
N GLU A 75 25.92 14.89 5.43
CA GLU A 75 25.60 15.57 4.18
C GLU A 75 24.26 15.13 3.61
N LEU A 76 23.48 16.09 3.12
CA LEU A 76 22.24 15.80 2.41
C LEU A 76 22.53 15.39 0.97
N THR A 77 22.39 14.11 0.68
CA THR A 77 22.59 13.54 -0.66
C THR A 77 21.26 12.99 -1.21
N PRO A 78 21.12 12.81 -2.54
CA PRO A 78 19.95 12.15 -3.14
C PRO A 78 19.81 10.69 -2.71
N GLN A 79 20.91 10.03 -2.30
CA GLN A 79 20.97 8.62 -1.95
C GLN A 79 20.51 8.31 -0.52
N ARG A 80 20.28 9.33 0.32
CA ARG A 80 19.78 9.10 1.68
C ARG A 80 18.44 8.37 1.65
N GLN A 81 18.36 7.23 2.34
CA GLN A 81 17.17 6.39 2.37
C GLN A 81 16.62 6.25 3.79
N THR A 82 15.35 5.95 3.90
CA THR A 82 14.75 5.50 5.17
C THR A 82 15.35 4.17 5.58
N SER A 83 15.45 3.93 6.88
CA SER A 83 15.92 2.68 7.46
C SER A 83 15.03 2.27 8.62
N GLU A 84 15.33 1.13 9.23
CA GLU A 84 14.66 0.68 10.45
C GLU A 84 14.83 1.67 11.62
N LYS A 85 15.91 2.46 11.61
CA LYS A 85 16.23 3.47 12.62
C LYS A 85 15.88 4.90 12.20
N ARG A 86 15.49 5.12 10.95
CA ARG A 86 15.13 6.44 10.39
C ARG A 86 13.88 6.34 9.53
N TRP A 87 12.73 6.63 10.07
CA TRP A 87 11.45 6.56 9.38
C TRP A 87 11.21 7.68 8.37
N THR A 88 11.95 8.76 8.49
CA THR A 88 11.92 9.89 7.56
C THR A 88 13.33 10.43 7.33
N VAL A 89 13.60 10.85 6.11
CA VAL A 89 14.85 11.46 5.71
C VAL A 89 14.60 12.66 4.81
N VAL A 90 15.51 13.63 4.82
CA VAL A 90 15.55 14.74 3.88
C VAL A 90 16.65 14.45 2.87
N GLN A 91 16.32 14.47 1.60
CA GLN A 91 17.24 14.36 0.47
C GLN A 91 17.49 15.73 -0.13
N ARG A 92 18.66 15.92 -0.76
CA ARG A 92 18.98 17.11 -1.55
C ARG A 92 19.29 16.70 -2.98
N HIS A 93 18.61 17.31 -3.92
CA HIS A 93 18.80 17.12 -5.35
C HIS A 93 19.23 18.43 -5.98
N VAL A 94 20.07 18.36 -7.01
CA VAL A 94 20.44 19.53 -7.83
C VAL A 94 19.89 19.28 -9.21
N VAL A 95 18.96 20.15 -9.63
CA VAL A 95 18.25 20.07 -10.91
C VAL A 95 18.38 21.42 -11.61
N ASP A 96 19.03 21.46 -12.77
CA ASP A 96 19.28 22.68 -13.55
C ASP A 96 19.90 23.82 -12.70
N GLY A 97 20.88 23.46 -11.87
CA GLY A 97 21.56 24.38 -10.96
C GLY A 97 20.75 24.81 -9.72
N ARG A 98 19.51 24.35 -9.58
CA ARG A 98 18.65 24.64 -8.43
C ARG A 98 18.77 23.52 -7.39
N THR A 99 18.93 23.88 -6.15
CA THR A 99 18.89 22.92 -5.02
C THR A 99 17.45 22.73 -4.58
N ILE A 100 16.98 21.48 -4.66
CA ILE A 100 15.66 21.06 -4.21
C ILE A 100 15.84 20.09 -3.04
N THR A 101 15.19 20.34 -1.91
CA THR A 101 15.19 19.46 -0.76
C THR A 101 13.84 18.76 -0.62
N VAL A 102 13.89 17.44 -0.41
CA VAL A 102 12.70 16.58 -0.42
C VAL A 102 12.67 15.72 0.83
N LYS A 103 11.57 15.77 1.55
CA LYS A 103 11.30 14.87 2.67
C LYS A 103 10.75 13.54 2.16
N ARG A 104 11.36 12.41 2.55
CA ARG A 104 10.94 11.05 2.18
C ARG A 104 10.51 10.26 3.40
N GLN A 105 9.40 9.55 3.31
CA GLN A 105 8.83 8.65 4.32
C GLN A 105 7.75 7.77 3.68
N CYS A 106 7.11 6.89 4.48
CA CYS A 106 5.94 6.14 4.02
C CYS A 106 4.82 7.08 3.56
N LEU A 107 4.27 6.83 2.38
CA LEU A 107 3.26 7.68 1.76
C LEU A 107 1.82 7.42 2.23
N HIS A 108 1.60 6.41 3.08
CA HIS A 108 0.27 6.08 3.61
C HIS A 108 -0.81 5.97 2.54
N CYS A 109 -0.58 5.12 1.52
CA CYS A 109 -1.45 4.92 0.36
C CYS A 109 -2.93 4.77 0.75
N LEU A 110 -3.83 5.23 -0.11
CA LEU A 110 -5.27 5.05 0.07
C LEU A 110 -5.64 3.56 0.01
N GLN A 111 -5.06 2.85 -0.94
CA GLN A 111 -5.15 1.39 -1.09
C GLN A 111 -3.77 0.75 -0.90
N PRO A 112 -3.31 0.55 0.36
CA PRO A 112 -1.93 0.15 0.60
C PRO A 112 -1.68 -1.31 0.27
N ALA A 113 -0.84 -1.59 -0.73
CA ALA A 113 -0.41 -2.94 -1.10
C ALA A 113 0.21 -3.71 0.07
N CYS A 114 0.94 -3.03 0.96
CA CYS A 114 1.54 -3.65 2.13
C CYS A 114 0.52 -4.20 3.14
N THR A 115 -0.69 -3.64 3.20
CA THR A 115 -1.77 -4.18 4.06
C THR A 115 -2.45 -5.37 3.40
N SER A 116 -2.68 -5.31 2.09
CA SER A 116 -3.26 -6.42 1.32
C SER A 116 -2.35 -7.63 1.30
N ALA A 117 -1.04 -7.42 1.19
CA ALA A 117 -0.04 -8.48 1.22
C ALA A 117 0.16 -9.09 2.63
N CYS A 118 -0.36 -8.48 3.69
CA CYS A 118 -0.13 -8.95 5.05
C CYS A 118 -1.15 -10.01 5.47
N LEU A 119 -0.76 -11.27 5.42
CA LEU A 119 -1.60 -12.43 5.76
C LEU A 119 -2.17 -12.36 7.18
N THR A 120 -1.35 -11.91 8.14
CA THR A 120 -1.74 -11.84 9.56
C THR A 120 -2.45 -10.55 9.95
N LYS A 121 -2.66 -9.63 8.97
CA LYS A 121 -3.20 -8.29 9.25
C LYS A 121 -2.37 -7.48 10.25
N ALA A 122 -1.06 -7.76 10.38
CA ALA A 122 -0.13 -6.96 11.18
C ALA A 122 0.01 -5.54 10.61
N MET A 123 0.08 -5.41 9.28
CA MET A 123 -0.08 -4.13 8.60
C MET A 123 -1.57 -3.82 8.47
N ALA A 124 -1.98 -2.66 8.94
CA ALA A 124 -3.38 -2.24 8.91
C ALA A 124 -3.51 -0.75 8.57
N LYS A 125 -4.52 -0.42 7.79
CA LYS A 125 -4.94 0.97 7.56
C LYS A 125 -6.02 1.32 8.57
N THR A 126 -5.87 2.47 9.22
CA THR A 126 -6.92 3.00 10.11
C THR A 126 -8.01 3.70 9.29
N PRO A 127 -9.23 3.84 9.82
CA PRO A 127 -10.29 4.59 9.15
C PRO A 127 -9.91 6.03 8.80
N ASP A 128 -9.11 6.67 9.65
CA ASP A 128 -8.64 8.06 9.46
C ASP A 128 -7.48 8.19 8.47
N GLY A 129 -6.93 7.09 7.95
CA GLY A 129 -5.90 7.12 6.91
C GLY A 129 -4.54 6.55 7.24
N PRO A 130 -3.99 6.68 8.46
CA PRO A 130 -2.71 6.09 8.82
C PRO A 130 -2.61 4.59 8.52
N VAL A 131 -1.47 4.17 7.96
CA VAL A 131 -1.11 2.76 7.83
C VAL A 131 -0.15 2.43 8.95
N THR A 132 -0.55 1.52 9.84
CA THR A 132 0.17 1.15 11.06
C THR A 132 0.68 -0.28 11.00
N TRP A 133 1.64 -0.61 11.87
CA TRP A 133 2.12 -1.96 12.07
C TRP A 133 1.90 -2.40 13.52
N ARG A 134 1.46 -3.64 13.71
CA ARG A 134 1.15 -4.25 15.00
C ARG A 134 2.07 -5.43 15.27
N ALA A 135 2.96 -5.29 16.25
CA ALA A 135 3.98 -6.28 16.60
C ALA A 135 3.37 -7.65 16.92
N SER A 136 2.31 -7.69 17.74
CA SER A 136 1.68 -8.92 18.23
C SER A 136 1.09 -9.82 17.12
N LYS A 137 0.89 -9.30 15.93
CA LYS A 137 0.36 -10.04 14.76
C LYS A 137 1.43 -10.32 13.70
N CYS A 138 2.63 -9.78 13.84
CA CYS A 138 3.66 -9.92 12.80
C CYS A 138 4.39 -11.26 12.91
N MET A 139 4.40 -12.02 11.83
CA MET A 139 5.16 -13.26 11.71
C MET A 139 6.53 -13.10 11.04
N GLY A 140 6.93 -11.88 10.67
CA GLY A 140 8.24 -11.59 10.08
C GLY A 140 8.42 -12.00 8.61
N CYS A 141 7.36 -12.32 7.87
CA CYS A 141 7.46 -12.80 6.48
C CYS A 141 7.99 -11.76 5.47
N ARG A 142 8.07 -10.48 5.82
CA ARG A 142 8.59 -9.36 5.01
C ARG A 142 7.84 -9.08 3.69
N TYR A 143 6.73 -9.75 3.44
CA TYR A 143 5.99 -9.56 2.19
C TYR A 143 5.49 -8.11 2.00
N CYS A 144 5.23 -7.39 3.09
CA CYS A 144 4.90 -5.96 3.04
C CYS A 144 6.04 -5.09 2.48
N MET A 145 7.32 -5.51 2.57
CA MET A 145 8.44 -4.80 1.97
C MET A 145 8.43 -4.98 0.45
N VAL A 146 8.26 -6.22 -0.01
CA VAL A 146 8.23 -6.57 -1.44
C VAL A 146 7.03 -5.94 -2.15
N ALA A 147 5.86 -5.93 -1.47
CA ALA A 147 4.64 -5.37 -2.04
C ALA A 147 4.61 -3.83 -2.11
N CYS A 148 5.52 -3.13 -1.42
CA CYS A 148 5.50 -1.68 -1.37
C CYS A 148 6.17 -1.06 -2.61
N PRO A 149 5.45 -0.34 -3.49
CA PRO A 149 6.05 0.26 -4.68
C PRO A 149 7.01 1.41 -4.35
N PHE A 150 7.00 1.90 -3.10
CA PHE A 150 7.83 3.01 -2.61
C PHE A 150 8.99 2.55 -1.72
N ASP A 151 9.18 1.26 -1.51
CA ASP A 151 10.23 0.66 -0.64
C ASP A 151 10.28 1.27 0.78
N MET A 152 9.12 1.47 1.42
CA MET A 152 9.04 2.18 2.70
C MET A 152 9.10 1.30 3.95
N PRO A 153 8.50 0.11 4.03
CA PRO A 153 8.70 -0.78 5.18
C PRO A 153 10.13 -1.30 5.24
N LYS A 154 10.77 -1.22 6.41
CA LYS A 154 12.11 -1.74 6.66
C LYS A 154 12.08 -2.76 7.79
N PHE A 155 12.94 -3.76 7.71
CA PHE A 155 13.01 -4.87 8.66
C PHE A 155 14.29 -4.78 9.49
N GLU A 156 14.20 -5.07 10.78
CA GLU A 156 15.32 -5.07 11.71
C GLU A 156 16.13 -6.37 11.58
N PHE A 157 17.00 -6.49 10.59
CA PHE A 157 17.75 -7.72 10.31
C PHE A 157 18.72 -8.14 11.44
N HIS A 158 19.09 -7.21 12.31
CA HIS A 158 20.05 -7.45 13.40
C HIS A 158 19.39 -7.71 14.76
N SER A 159 18.06 -7.80 14.80
CA SER A 159 17.31 -8.03 16.04
C SER A 159 16.91 -9.49 16.17
N ALA A 160 17.00 -10.05 17.39
CA ALA A 160 16.47 -11.38 17.71
C ALA A 160 14.94 -11.43 17.63
N VAL A 161 14.27 -10.29 17.87
CA VAL A 161 12.82 -10.10 17.69
C VAL A 161 12.61 -8.96 16.71
N PRO A 162 12.74 -9.24 15.40
CA PRO A 162 12.76 -8.21 14.38
C PRO A 162 11.39 -7.57 14.18
N ARG A 163 11.38 -6.26 14.01
CA ARG A 163 10.18 -5.46 13.75
C ARG A 163 10.19 -4.94 12.31
N ILE A 164 9.00 -4.62 11.81
CA ILE A 164 8.84 -3.83 10.59
C ILE A 164 8.74 -2.37 10.98
N GLN A 165 9.67 -1.58 10.50
CA GLN A 165 9.81 -0.15 10.81
C GLN A 165 9.43 0.71 9.60
N LYS A 166 8.57 1.70 9.83
CA LYS A 166 8.19 2.74 8.85
C LYS A 166 7.47 3.87 9.55
N CYS A 167 7.32 5.02 8.91
CA CYS A 167 6.44 6.09 9.39
C CYS A 167 5.04 5.54 9.68
N GLN A 168 4.46 5.91 10.84
CA GLN A 168 3.11 5.54 11.26
C GLN A 168 2.14 6.73 11.25
N LEU A 169 2.55 7.84 10.63
CA LEU A 169 1.84 9.13 10.59
C LEU A 169 1.49 9.64 12.00
N CYS A 170 2.32 9.32 12.98
CA CYS A 170 2.10 9.70 14.39
C CYS A 170 0.66 9.41 14.88
N VAL A 171 0.12 8.22 14.58
CA VAL A 171 -1.28 7.86 14.82
C VAL A 171 -1.76 8.17 16.26
N THR A 172 -0.89 7.99 17.27
CA THR A 172 -1.20 8.29 18.66
C THR A 172 -1.38 9.79 18.91
N ARG A 173 -0.54 10.63 18.28
CA ARG A 173 -0.68 12.10 18.37
C ARG A 173 -1.94 12.57 17.65
N ILE A 174 -2.23 12.03 16.47
CA ILE A 174 -3.45 12.35 15.71
C ILE A 174 -4.69 11.96 16.51
N ALA A 175 -4.69 10.81 17.18
CA ALA A 175 -5.78 10.40 18.07
C ALA A 175 -5.97 11.33 19.28
N ALA A 176 -4.89 12.00 19.72
CA ALA A 176 -4.93 13.04 20.76
C ALA A 176 -5.28 14.45 20.22
N GLY A 177 -5.63 14.57 18.92
CA GLY A 177 -5.93 15.87 18.30
C GLY A 177 -4.69 16.70 17.94
N GLU A 178 -3.50 16.10 18.02
CA GLU A 178 -2.25 16.79 17.74
C GLU A 178 -1.78 16.56 16.28
N GLN A 179 -0.97 17.48 15.77
CA GLN A 179 -0.33 17.31 14.47
C GLN A 179 0.80 16.28 14.54
N PRO A 180 1.13 15.60 13.41
CA PRO A 180 2.33 14.78 13.30
C PRO A 180 3.57 15.58 13.71
N ALA A 181 4.47 14.93 14.46
CA ALA A 181 5.64 15.60 15.04
C ALA A 181 6.53 16.30 14.00
N CYS A 182 6.68 15.69 12.81
CA CYS A 182 7.44 16.29 11.72
C CYS A 182 6.79 17.57 11.16
N VAL A 183 5.47 17.68 11.20
CA VAL A 183 4.74 18.89 10.80
C VAL A 183 4.94 19.97 11.84
N ALA A 184 4.68 19.64 13.10
CA ALA A 184 4.84 20.57 14.21
C ALA A 184 6.28 21.12 14.37
N SER A 185 7.28 20.33 13.95
CA SER A 185 8.69 20.73 14.01
C SER A 185 9.20 21.48 12.77
N CYS A 186 8.36 21.78 11.79
CA CYS A 186 8.80 22.40 10.53
C CYS A 186 8.82 23.94 10.61
N PRO A 187 10.00 24.60 10.78
CA PRO A 187 10.05 26.05 10.92
C PRO A 187 9.71 26.79 9.62
N ALA A 188 9.94 26.14 8.47
CA ALA A 188 9.65 26.72 7.15
C ALA A 188 8.19 26.54 6.71
N GLN A 189 7.35 25.89 7.54
CA GLN A 189 5.96 25.56 7.21
C GLN A 189 5.80 24.90 5.83
N ALA A 190 6.80 24.09 5.46
CA ALA A 190 6.80 23.32 4.22
C ALA A 190 5.88 22.09 4.29
N LEU A 191 5.36 21.79 5.47
CA LEU A 191 4.48 20.64 5.75
C LEU A 191 3.14 21.16 6.28
N THR A 192 2.04 20.82 5.61
CA THR A 192 0.68 21.16 6.04
C THR A 192 -0.09 19.89 6.33
N PHE A 193 -0.65 19.76 7.53
CA PHE A 193 -1.47 18.61 7.93
C PHE A 193 -2.95 18.96 7.86
N GLY A 194 -3.78 18.03 7.37
CA GLY A 194 -5.22 18.24 7.28
C GLY A 194 -5.95 17.07 6.64
N ARG A 195 -7.22 17.27 6.30
CA ARG A 195 -7.98 16.33 5.48
C ARG A 195 -7.44 16.35 4.05
N ARG A 196 -7.33 15.18 3.43
CA ARG A 196 -6.69 15.02 2.12
C ARG A 196 -7.37 15.85 1.02
N GLY A 197 -8.70 15.90 1.01
CA GLY A 197 -9.45 16.72 0.08
C GLY A 197 -9.08 18.20 0.17
N ASN A 198 -9.08 18.74 1.38
CA ASN A 198 -8.69 20.14 1.62
C ASN A 198 -7.22 20.40 1.21
N LEU A 199 -6.33 19.43 1.42
CA LEU A 199 -4.92 19.54 1.02
C LEU A 199 -4.75 19.52 -0.51
N LEU A 200 -5.58 18.79 -1.24
CA LEU A 200 -5.61 18.82 -2.70
C LEU A 200 -6.10 20.16 -3.22
N ASP A 201 -7.17 20.70 -2.63
CA ASP A 201 -7.70 22.00 -3.02
C ASP A 201 -6.67 23.11 -2.75
N GLU A 202 -6.00 23.06 -1.60
CA GLU A 202 -4.90 23.97 -1.27
C GLU A 202 -3.73 23.83 -2.25
N ALA A 203 -3.35 22.60 -2.63
CA ALA A 203 -2.29 22.33 -3.58
C ALA A 203 -2.62 22.91 -4.97
N ARG A 204 -3.84 22.66 -5.44
CA ARG A 204 -4.33 23.23 -6.71
C ARG A 204 -4.38 24.75 -6.68
N SER A 205 -4.89 25.33 -5.59
CA SER A 205 -4.91 26.78 -5.39
C SER A 205 -3.51 27.40 -5.50
N ARG A 206 -2.50 26.77 -4.85
CA ARG A 206 -1.10 27.24 -4.94
C ARG A 206 -0.54 27.17 -6.36
N ILE A 207 -0.84 26.09 -7.11
CA ILE A 207 -0.43 25.98 -8.51
C ILE A 207 -1.05 27.09 -9.36
N TYR A 208 -2.36 27.33 -9.21
CA TYR A 208 -3.07 28.36 -9.99
C TYR A 208 -2.66 29.80 -9.65
N THR A 209 -2.45 30.07 -8.36
CA THR A 209 -2.12 31.44 -7.91
C THR A 209 -0.65 31.81 -8.12
N GLN A 210 0.23 30.82 -8.29
CA GLN A 210 1.66 31.04 -8.49
C GLN A 210 2.18 30.28 -9.73
N PRO A 211 1.71 30.67 -10.94
CA PRO A 211 2.15 30.03 -12.17
C PRO A 211 3.66 30.21 -12.35
N GLY A 212 4.34 29.14 -12.76
CA GLY A 212 5.79 29.10 -12.91
C GLY A 212 6.59 28.78 -11.64
N ARG A 213 5.94 28.72 -10.48
CA ARG A 213 6.59 28.25 -9.24
C ARG A 213 6.50 26.73 -9.08
N TYR A 214 5.44 26.12 -9.56
CA TYR A 214 5.17 24.70 -9.42
C TYR A 214 5.00 24.04 -10.79
N VAL A 215 5.36 22.77 -10.89
CA VAL A 215 4.87 21.92 -11.99
C VAL A 215 3.36 21.73 -11.84
N HIS A 216 2.66 21.54 -12.97
CA HIS A 216 1.20 21.34 -12.98
C HIS A 216 0.81 19.91 -12.62
N ASP A 217 1.42 19.37 -11.55
CA ASP A 217 1.21 18.01 -11.07
C ASP A 217 1.32 17.98 -9.55
N ILE A 218 0.51 17.13 -8.91
CA ILE A 218 0.51 16.89 -7.46
C ILE A 218 0.85 15.44 -7.23
N TYR A 219 2.10 15.16 -6.89
CA TYR A 219 2.50 13.78 -6.62
C TYR A 219 1.81 13.22 -5.37
N GLY A 220 1.26 12.03 -5.48
CA GLY A 220 0.44 11.38 -4.46
C GLY A 220 -1.07 11.53 -4.68
N GLU A 221 -1.48 12.32 -5.67
CA GLU A 221 -2.89 12.43 -6.04
C GLU A 221 -3.41 11.11 -6.63
N HIS A 222 -2.67 10.53 -7.55
CA HIS A 222 -3.07 9.35 -8.32
C HIS A 222 -2.13 8.14 -8.17
N GLU A 223 -0.86 8.33 -7.84
CA GLU A 223 0.14 7.28 -7.81
C GLU A 223 -0.26 6.13 -6.87
N ALA A 224 -0.24 4.91 -7.41
CA ALA A 224 -0.64 3.69 -6.73
C ALA A 224 -2.08 3.75 -6.14
N GLY A 225 -3.00 4.46 -6.81
CA GLY A 225 -4.37 4.68 -6.35
C GLY A 225 -4.50 5.83 -5.34
N GLY A 226 -3.51 6.72 -5.28
CA GLY A 226 -3.44 7.87 -4.38
C GLY A 226 -2.82 7.57 -3.03
N THR A 227 -2.28 8.60 -2.40
CA THR A 227 -1.56 8.52 -1.12
C THR A 227 -2.02 9.58 -0.12
N GLY A 228 -1.70 9.39 1.16
CA GLY A 228 -1.96 10.37 2.22
C GLY A 228 -0.88 11.46 2.32
N TRP A 229 0.25 11.32 1.61
CA TRP A 229 1.25 12.36 1.46
C TRP A 229 1.22 12.90 0.04
N LEU A 230 1.03 14.19 -0.07
CA LEU A 230 0.95 14.94 -1.32
C LEU A 230 2.17 15.83 -1.45
N TYR A 231 2.66 16.04 -2.67
CA TYR A 231 3.84 16.89 -2.89
C TYR A 231 3.61 17.91 -3.98
N LEU A 232 4.11 19.13 -3.71
CA LEU A 232 4.29 20.20 -4.69
C LEU A 232 5.78 20.37 -4.97
N SER A 233 6.15 20.58 -6.23
CA SER A 233 7.54 20.78 -6.66
C SER A 233 7.64 21.85 -7.73
N ALA A 234 8.81 22.53 -7.78
CA ALA A 234 9.17 23.44 -8.86
C ALA A 234 9.76 22.73 -10.09
N VAL A 235 10.07 21.44 -9.96
CA VAL A 235 10.68 20.62 -11.02
C VAL A 235 9.95 19.29 -11.13
N PRO A 236 10.02 18.59 -12.28
CA PRO A 236 9.40 17.28 -12.45
C PRO A 236 9.83 16.29 -11.38
N PHE A 237 8.90 15.44 -10.93
CA PHE A 237 9.09 14.57 -9.77
C PHE A 237 10.11 13.45 -10.02
N ASP A 238 10.24 12.95 -11.24
CA ASP A 238 11.27 11.98 -11.66
C ASP A 238 12.70 12.51 -11.42
N ARG A 239 12.92 13.82 -11.62
CA ARG A 239 14.23 14.46 -11.43
C ARG A 239 14.65 14.64 -9.97
N ILE A 240 13.72 14.45 -9.03
CA ILE A 240 13.96 14.50 -7.58
C ILE A 240 13.70 13.16 -6.90
N GLY A 241 13.84 12.07 -7.67
CA GLY A 241 13.87 10.70 -7.18
C GLY A 241 12.50 10.10 -6.82
N PHE A 242 11.40 10.67 -7.31
CA PHE A 242 10.10 10.03 -7.21
C PHE A 242 9.85 9.09 -8.39
N ARG A 243 9.15 8.01 -8.12
CA ARG A 243 8.70 7.08 -9.16
C ARG A 243 7.46 7.65 -9.85
N THR A 244 7.55 7.90 -11.14
CA THR A 244 6.46 8.38 -12.00
C THR A 244 5.90 7.28 -12.91
N ASP A 245 6.49 6.08 -12.86
CA ASP A 245 6.10 4.89 -13.61
C ASP A 245 5.01 4.05 -12.91
N LEU A 246 4.38 4.61 -11.87
CA LEU A 246 3.38 3.90 -11.07
C LEU A 246 1.99 3.98 -11.72
N ALA A 247 1.22 2.88 -11.61
CA ALA A 247 -0.17 2.89 -12.02
C ALA A 247 -1.00 3.88 -11.18
N THR A 248 -2.01 4.47 -11.80
CA THR A 248 -2.99 5.33 -11.11
C THR A 248 -4.00 4.52 -10.29
N THR A 249 -4.11 3.22 -10.56
CA THR A 249 -4.95 2.28 -9.82
C THR A 249 -4.18 1.68 -8.65
N GLY A 250 -4.84 1.46 -7.53
CA GLY A 250 -4.23 0.80 -6.37
C GLY A 250 -3.81 -0.64 -6.68
N TYR A 251 -2.60 -1.01 -6.32
CA TYR A 251 -2.04 -2.35 -6.60
C TYR A 251 -2.89 -3.53 -6.10
N PRO A 252 -3.60 -3.45 -4.95
CA PRO A 252 -4.49 -4.52 -4.52
C PRO A 252 -5.61 -4.86 -5.53
N THR A 253 -6.02 -3.90 -6.34
CA THR A 253 -7.07 -4.11 -7.35
C THR A 253 -6.62 -5.09 -8.43
N PHE A 254 -5.36 -5.07 -8.85
CA PHE A 254 -4.83 -5.99 -9.86
C PHE A 254 -4.82 -7.46 -9.42
N ALA A 255 -4.67 -7.72 -8.12
CA ALA A 255 -4.69 -9.08 -7.59
C ALA A 255 -6.12 -9.56 -7.27
N LYS A 256 -7.09 -8.67 -7.18
CA LYS A 256 -8.45 -8.98 -6.71
C LYS A 256 -9.13 -10.01 -7.61
N GLU A 257 -9.16 -9.79 -8.91
CA GLU A 257 -9.80 -10.68 -9.88
C GLU A 257 -9.18 -12.07 -9.89
N PHE A 258 -7.85 -12.14 -9.89
CA PHE A 258 -7.13 -13.40 -9.80
C PHE A 258 -7.48 -14.16 -8.51
N LEU A 259 -7.46 -13.50 -7.35
CA LEU A 259 -7.77 -14.14 -6.06
C LEU A 259 -9.22 -14.64 -5.98
N TYR A 260 -10.15 -13.99 -6.66
CA TYR A 260 -11.53 -14.47 -6.76
C TYR A 260 -11.68 -15.68 -7.70
N ALA A 261 -10.84 -15.80 -8.72
CA ALA A 261 -10.88 -16.92 -9.65
C ALA A 261 -10.26 -18.21 -9.06
N VAL A 262 -9.27 -18.09 -8.17
CA VAL A 262 -8.55 -19.26 -7.60
C VAL A 262 -9.47 -20.30 -6.97
N PRO A 263 -10.39 -19.99 -6.02
CA PRO A 263 -11.26 -20.99 -5.44
C PRO A 263 -12.19 -21.68 -6.47
N GLN A 264 -12.58 -20.96 -7.50
CA GLN A 264 -13.41 -21.53 -8.57
C GLN A 264 -12.62 -22.53 -9.41
N VAL A 265 -11.38 -22.20 -9.74
CA VAL A 265 -10.49 -23.10 -10.49
C VAL A 265 -10.16 -24.32 -9.64
N ASP A 266 -9.85 -24.16 -8.35
CA ASP A 266 -9.50 -25.25 -7.43
C ASP A 266 -10.64 -26.28 -7.26
N ILE A 267 -11.89 -25.83 -7.37
CA ILE A 267 -13.06 -26.72 -7.27
C ILE A 267 -13.42 -27.31 -8.64
N LEU A 268 -13.49 -26.49 -9.68
CA LEU A 268 -13.99 -26.92 -10.98
C LEU A 268 -12.98 -27.76 -11.78
N ALA A 269 -11.68 -27.47 -11.69
CA ALA A 269 -10.67 -28.18 -12.46
C ALA A 269 -10.55 -29.66 -12.04
N PRO A 270 -10.49 -30.04 -10.74
CA PRO A 270 -10.50 -31.43 -10.33
C PRO A 270 -11.78 -32.17 -10.75
N LEU A 271 -12.95 -31.54 -10.67
CA LEU A 271 -14.21 -32.13 -11.09
C LEU A 271 -14.26 -32.39 -12.57
N LEU A 272 -13.78 -31.44 -13.38
CA LEU A 272 -13.65 -31.58 -14.84
C LEU A 272 -12.68 -32.71 -15.19
N LEU A 273 -11.49 -32.73 -14.58
CA LEU A 273 -10.49 -33.77 -14.82
C LEU A 273 -10.99 -35.16 -14.42
N LEU A 274 -11.69 -35.26 -13.31
CA LEU A 274 -12.30 -36.53 -12.89
C LEU A 274 -13.39 -36.99 -13.85
N GLY A 275 -14.19 -36.08 -14.36
CA GLY A 275 -15.18 -36.35 -15.38
C GLY A 275 -14.57 -36.87 -16.69
N LEU A 276 -13.50 -36.18 -17.15
CA LEU A 276 -12.75 -36.58 -18.34
C LEU A 276 -12.08 -37.96 -18.18
N ALA A 277 -11.43 -38.20 -17.03
CA ALA A 277 -10.80 -39.49 -16.73
C ALA A 277 -11.80 -40.64 -16.72
N ARG A 278 -13.00 -40.43 -16.14
CA ARG A 278 -14.07 -41.45 -16.17
C ARG A 278 -14.64 -41.69 -17.57
N ALA A 279 -14.78 -40.62 -18.36
CA ALA A 279 -15.24 -40.74 -19.75
C ALA A 279 -14.21 -41.48 -20.65
N ALA A 280 -12.92 -41.27 -20.39
CA ALA A 280 -11.85 -42.00 -21.08
C ALA A 280 -11.81 -43.47 -20.68
N ALA A 281 -11.89 -43.78 -19.38
CA ALA A 281 -11.93 -45.16 -18.88
C ALA A 281 -13.16 -45.95 -19.41
N GLY A 282 -14.32 -45.28 -19.56
CA GLY A 282 -15.50 -45.92 -20.15
C GLY A 282 -15.34 -46.29 -21.62
N ARG A 283 -14.55 -45.53 -22.42
CA ARG A 283 -14.26 -45.85 -23.84
C ARG A 283 -13.36 -47.07 -23.97
N HIS A 284 -12.37 -47.25 -23.10
CA HIS A 284 -11.50 -48.43 -23.11
C HIS A 284 -12.24 -49.69 -22.72
N ALA A 285 -13.23 -49.61 -21.81
CA ALA A 285 -14.04 -50.76 -21.46
C ALA A 285 -14.97 -51.22 -22.59
N ASP A 286 -15.53 -50.28 -23.35
CA ASP A 286 -16.39 -50.61 -24.49
C ASP A 286 -15.59 -51.18 -25.72
N GLU A 287 -14.28 -50.88 -25.84
CA GLU A 287 -13.38 -51.46 -26.85
C GLU A 287 -12.93 -52.88 -26.51
N ASP A 288 -12.77 -53.20 -25.24
CA ASP A 288 -12.39 -54.56 -24.78
C ASP A 288 -13.56 -55.55 -24.90
N GLU A 289 -14.83 -55.13 -24.76
CA GLU A 289 -16.00 -56.00 -24.92
C GLU A 289 -16.35 -56.23 -26.40
N GLY A 290 -15.94 -55.37 -27.34
CA GLY A 290 -16.21 -55.46 -28.78
C GLY A 290 -15.22 -56.34 -29.54
N GLY A 291 -14.13 -56.80 -28.94
CA GLY A 291 -13.05 -57.58 -29.57
C GLY A 291 -13.21 -59.13 -29.54
N HIS A 292 -14.33 -59.66 -29.03
CA HIS A 292 -14.60 -61.09 -28.94
C HIS A 292 -15.91 -61.48 -29.65
N ALA A 293 -16.10 -61.08 -30.88
CA ALA A 293 -17.17 -61.57 -31.76
C ALA A 293 -16.62 -62.09 -33.08
#